data_b6899c8de7270342eecb2638149eef9e
#
_entry.id   b6899c8de7270342eecb2638149eef9e
#
_cell.length_a   1.000
_cell.length_b   1.000
_cell.length_c   1.000
_cell.angle_alpha   90.00
_cell.angle_beta   90.00
_cell.angle_gamma   90.00
#
_symmetry.space_group_name_H-M   'P 1'
#
loop_
_entity.id
_entity.type
_entity.pdbx_description
1 polymer ?
#
loop_
_entity_poly.entity_id
_entity_poly.type
_entity_poly.pdbx_seq_one_letter_code
_entity_poly.pdbx_strand_id
1 'polypeptide(L)'
;MSEYMREQILTIIEKNSRIDLKELAIILGVEEVDIVNEMEQMEKEGIICGYHTLIDWEKTNVEKVNALIEVRVTPQRGHGFDSIAERIYKYPEVHAVYLISGGYDLLVSLEGKTLKEVSNFVSDKLSTLDSVLSTACLLYTSDAADE
;
A
#
# COMPACT_ATOMS: atom_id res chain seq x y z
N MET A 1 -30.70 4.03 -1.59
CA MET A 1 -30.30 2.66 -1.42
C MET A 1 -29.62 2.46 -0.09
N SER A 2 -29.76 1.27 0.51
CA SER A 2 -29.35 1.13 1.90
C SER A 2 -27.81 1.06 2.02
N GLU A 3 -27.30 1.64 3.07
CA GLU A 3 -25.90 1.56 3.50
C GLU A 3 -25.43 0.10 3.59
N TYR A 4 -26.33 -0.80 3.92
CA TYR A 4 -26.12 -2.25 3.95
C TYR A 4 -25.73 -2.84 2.57
N MET A 5 -26.34 -2.36 1.49
CA MET A 5 -25.99 -2.83 0.15
C MET A 5 -24.60 -2.36 -0.26
N ARG A 6 -24.23 -1.13 0.10
CA ARG A 6 -22.88 -0.61 -0.13
C ARG A 6 -21.82 -1.48 0.57
N GLU A 7 -22.05 -1.80 1.83
CA GLU A 7 -21.16 -2.65 2.61
C GLU A 7 -21.00 -4.04 1.97
N GLN A 8 -22.10 -4.64 1.51
CA GLN A 8 -22.05 -5.92 0.80
C GLN A 8 -21.25 -5.86 -0.50
N ILE A 9 -21.46 -4.82 -1.31
CA ILE A 9 -20.70 -4.60 -2.55
C ILE A 9 -19.20 -4.48 -2.21
N LEU A 10 -18.85 -3.61 -1.27
CA LEU A 10 -17.46 -3.37 -0.88
C LEU A 10 -16.78 -4.64 -0.38
N THR A 11 -17.45 -5.43 0.45
CA THR A 11 -16.91 -6.69 0.98
C THR A 11 -16.56 -7.68 -0.12
N ILE A 12 -17.39 -7.76 -1.17
CA ILE A 12 -17.17 -8.67 -2.28
C ILE A 12 -16.06 -8.17 -3.21
N ILE A 13 -16.10 -6.88 -3.62
CA ILE A 13 -15.12 -6.34 -4.54
C ILE A 13 -13.73 -6.19 -3.93
N GLU A 14 -13.63 -6.03 -2.62
CA GLU A 14 -12.35 -6.02 -1.91
C GLU A 14 -11.57 -7.32 -2.13
N LYS A 15 -12.27 -8.44 -2.17
CA LYS A 15 -11.69 -9.77 -2.39
C LYS A 15 -11.54 -10.12 -3.87
N ASN A 16 -12.46 -9.65 -4.70
CA ASN A 16 -12.46 -9.89 -6.13
C ASN A 16 -12.96 -8.63 -6.86
N SER A 17 -12.05 -7.72 -7.14
CA SER A 17 -12.37 -6.46 -7.83
C SER A 17 -12.80 -6.67 -9.29
N ARG A 18 -12.59 -7.84 -9.82
CA ARG A 18 -12.87 -8.22 -11.21
C ARG A 18 -14.13 -9.06 -11.38
N ILE A 19 -14.93 -9.18 -10.34
CA ILE A 19 -16.20 -9.90 -10.40
C ILE A 19 -17.13 -9.29 -11.48
N ASP A 20 -17.80 -10.14 -12.24
CA ASP A 20 -18.80 -9.70 -13.20
C ASP A 20 -19.97 -9.03 -12.44
N LEU A 21 -20.33 -7.82 -12.86
CA LEU A 21 -21.41 -7.06 -12.21
C LEU A 21 -22.77 -7.76 -12.31
N LYS A 22 -23.01 -8.55 -13.35
CA LYS A 22 -24.20 -9.40 -13.44
C LYS A 22 -24.24 -10.47 -12.37
N GLU A 23 -23.09 -11.11 -12.14
CA GLU A 23 -22.95 -12.11 -11.08
C GLU A 23 -23.15 -11.45 -9.70
N LEU A 24 -22.55 -10.30 -9.48
CA LEU A 24 -22.70 -9.55 -8.24
C LEU A 24 -24.18 -9.17 -7.99
N ALA A 25 -24.88 -8.74 -9.02
CA ALA A 25 -26.31 -8.41 -8.95
C ALA A 25 -27.15 -9.63 -8.54
N ILE A 26 -26.84 -10.78 -9.09
CA ILE A 26 -27.52 -12.05 -8.75
C ILE A 26 -27.25 -12.40 -7.27
N ILE A 27 -26.01 -12.31 -6.83
CA ILE A 27 -25.63 -12.61 -5.43
C ILE A 27 -26.38 -11.71 -4.46
N LEU A 28 -26.52 -10.43 -4.79
CA LEU A 28 -27.17 -9.45 -3.91
C LEU A 28 -28.68 -9.33 -4.11
N GLY A 29 -29.22 -9.98 -5.14
CA GLY A 29 -30.65 -9.94 -5.43
C GLY A 29 -31.14 -8.57 -5.89
N VAL A 30 -30.32 -7.83 -6.62
CA VAL A 30 -30.62 -6.48 -7.14
C VAL A 30 -30.36 -6.41 -8.65
N GLU A 31 -30.76 -5.32 -9.27
CA GLU A 31 -30.49 -5.09 -10.70
C GLU A 31 -29.02 -4.65 -10.91
N GLU A 32 -28.44 -5.05 -12.04
CA GLU A 32 -27.07 -4.67 -12.39
C GLU A 32 -26.88 -3.14 -12.42
N VAL A 33 -27.88 -2.41 -12.93
CA VAL A 33 -27.83 -0.94 -13.01
C VAL A 33 -27.71 -0.31 -11.62
N ASP A 34 -28.30 -0.90 -10.61
CA ASP A 34 -28.21 -0.42 -9.22
C ASP A 34 -26.79 -0.58 -8.68
N ILE A 35 -26.14 -1.71 -8.99
CA ILE A 35 -24.73 -1.96 -8.64
C ILE A 35 -23.82 -0.91 -9.31
N VAL A 36 -23.97 -0.71 -10.61
CA VAL A 36 -23.16 0.26 -11.37
C VAL A 36 -23.31 1.68 -10.78
N ASN A 37 -24.54 2.11 -10.52
CA ASN A 37 -24.79 3.44 -9.96
C ASN A 37 -24.19 3.59 -8.56
N GLU A 38 -24.30 2.59 -7.72
CA GLU A 38 -23.72 2.65 -6.38
C GLU A 38 -22.18 2.66 -6.40
N MET A 39 -21.57 1.87 -7.27
CA MET A 39 -20.12 1.86 -7.42
C MET A 39 -19.60 3.19 -7.95
N GLU A 40 -20.24 3.76 -8.96
CA GLU A 40 -19.88 5.10 -9.47
C GLU A 40 -20.01 6.17 -8.39
N GLN A 41 -21.06 6.10 -7.58
CA GLN A 41 -21.26 7.05 -6.49
C GLN A 41 -20.18 6.89 -5.42
N MET A 42 -19.84 5.67 -5.03
CA MET A 42 -18.76 5.41 -4.08
C MET A 42 -17.38 5.83 -4.59
N GLU A 43 -17.14 5.72 -5.89
CA GLU A 43 -15.92 6.25 -6.52
C GLU A 43 -15.86 7.77 -6.43
N LYS A 44 -16.97 8.47 -6.72
CA LYS A 44 -17.06 9.95 -6.60
C LYS A 44 -16.88 10.43 -5.17
N GLU A 45 -17.39 9.68 -4.22
CA GLU A 45 -17.27 9.99 -2.79
C GLU A 45 -15.88 9.64 -2.23
N GLY A 46 -15.03 8.96 -3.01
CA GLY A 46 -13.70 8.53 -2.58
C GLY A 46 -13.70 7.33 -1.63
N ILE A 47 -14.83 6.64 -1.50
CA ILE A 47 -14.92 5.39 -0.74
C ILE A 47 -14.18 4.28 -1.48
N ILE A 48 -14.41 4.16 -2.78
CA ILE A 48 -13.61 3.32 -3.67
C ILE A 48 -12.50 4.20 -4.25
N CYS A 49 -11.28 3.99 -3.78
CA CYS A 49 -10.11 4.77 -4.19
C CYS A 49 -9.45 4.24 -5.47
N GLY A 50 -9.77 3.02 -5.85
CA GLY A 50 -9.21 2.35 -7.03
C GLY A 50 -9.39 0.85 -6.95
N TYR A 51 -8.92 0.17 -8.00
CA TYR A 51 -8.96 -1.28 -8.12
C TYR A 51 -7.54 -1.82 -8.21
N HIS A 52 -7.26 -2.86 -7.48
CA HIS A 52 -5.90 -3.36 -7.31
C HIS A 52 -5.78 -4.80 -7.80
N THR A 53 -4.65 -5.11 -8.42
CA THR A 53 -4.34 -6.45 -8.90
C THR A 53 -3.17 -7.02 -8.10
N LEU A 54 -3.34 -8.19 -7.52
CA LEU A 54 -2.25 -8.93 -6.91
C LEU A 54 -1.46 -9.66 -8.01
N ILE A 55 -0.17 -9.39 -8.11
CA ILE A 55 0.70 -9.90 -9.17
C ILE A 55 1.90 -10.62 -8.59
N ASP A 56 2.10 -11.85 -8.99
CA ASP A 56 3.34 -12.58 -8.72
C ASP A 56 4.38 -12.21 -9.79
N TRP A 57 5.21 -11.23 -9.46
CA TRP A 57 6.23 -10.72 -10.37
C TRP A 57 7.35 -11.72 -10.65
N GLU A 58 7.56 -12.71 -9.77
CA GLU A 58 8.56 -13.74 -9.97
C GLU A 58 8.24 -14.63 -11.17
N LYS A 59 6.96 -14.77 -11.52
CA LYS A 59 6.51 -15.51 -12.70
C LYS A 59 6.62 -14.71 -14.01
N THR A 60 7.12 -13.48 -13.93
CA THR A 60 7.35 -12.60 -15.08
C THR A 60 8.85 -12.45 -15.34
N ASN A 61 9.20 -11.79 -16.45
CA ASN A 61 10.58 -11.43 -16.74
C ASN A 61 11.00 -10.07 -16.16
N VAL A 62 10.13 -9.47 -15.34
CA VAL A 62 10.40 -8.19 -14.69
C VAL A 62 11.03 -8.44 -13.33
N GLU A 63 12.21 -7.89 -13.12
CA GLU A 63 12.87 -7.94 -11.82
C GLU A 63 12.27 -6.88 -10.89
N LYS A 64 11.79 -7.31 -9.73
CA LYS A 64 11.32 -6.44 -8.66
C LYS A 64 11.83 -6.95 -7.32
N VAL A 65 12.34 -6.04 -6.52
CA VAL A 65 12.77 -6.31 -5.16
C VAL A 65 11.93 -5.47 -4.21
N ASN A 66 11.23 -6.13 -3.31
CA ASN A 66 10.49 -5.49 -2.24
C ASN A 66 11.35 -5.49 -0.97
N ALA A 67 11.37 -4.37 -0.30
CA ALA A 67 12.11 -4.23 0.95
C ALA A 67 11.26 -3.54 2.01
N LEU A 68 11.42 -3.99 3.23
CA LEU A 68 10.91 -3.32 4.42
C LEU A 68 12.10 -2.74 5.17
N ILE A 69 12.07 -1.45 5.46
CA ILE A 69 13.15 -0.76 6.17
C ILE A 69 12.61 -0.23 7.47
N GLU A 70 13.20 -0.69 8.56
CA GLU A 70 12.94 -0.16 9.89
C GLU A 70 13.82 1.07 10.08
N VAL A 71 13.22 2.19 10.45
CA VAL A 71 13.90 3.47 10.62
C VAL A 71 13.69 3.98 12.04
N ARG A 72 14.80 4.29 12.70
CA ARG A 72 14.78 4.99 13.98
C ARG A 72 15.03 6.48 13.74
N VAL A 73 14.16 7.33 14.26
CA VAL A 73 14.21 8.76 14.06
C VAL A 73 14.19 9.50 15.39
N THR A 74 14.76 10.72 15.39
CA THR A 74 14.61 11.66 16.50
C THR A 74 13.60 12.71 16.09
N PRO A 75 12.45 12.83 16.77
CA PRO A 75 11.52 13.91 16.51
C PRO A 75 12.16 15.25 16.86
N GLN A 76 12.11 16.20 15.94
CA GLN A 76 12.58 17.55 16.17
C GLN A 76 11.48 18.41 16.78
N ARG A 77 11.87 19.43 17.51
CA ARG A 77 10.94 20.38 18.11
C ARG A 77 10.05 21.02 17.04
N GLY A 78 8.73 20.88 17.17
CA GLY A 78 7.75 21.38 16.21
C GLY A 78 7.52 20.47 15.00
N HIS A 79 8.27 19.36 14.88
CA HIS A 79 8.13 18.37 13.81
C HIS A 79 8.09 16.98 14.43
N GLY A 80 6.89 16.42 14.54
CA GLY A 80 6.69 15.05 15.02
C GLY A 80 7.06 14.00 13.98
N PHE A 81 6.81 12.73 14.32
CA PHE A 81 7.05 11.60 13.42
C PHE A 81 6.29 11.72 12.10
N ASP A 82 5.11 12.33 12.10
CA ASP A 82 4.29 12.52 10.89
C ASP A 82 5.00 13.34 9.83
N SER A 83 5.68 14.40 10.22
CA SER A 83 6.44 15.25 9.31
C SER A 83 7.58 14.50 8.63
N ILE A 84 8.29 13.66 9.39
CA ILE A 84 9.37 12.82 8.87
C ILE A 84 8.81 11.76 7.93
N ALA A 85 7.70 11.12 8.33
CA ALA A 85 7.01 10.12 7.52
C ALA A 85 6.55 10.70 6.17
N GLU A 86 5.98 11.90 6.18
CA GLU A 86 5.58 12.60 4.95
C GLU A 86 6.76 12.89 4.02
N ARG A 87 7.90 13.30 4.56
CA ARG A 87 9.11 13.54 3.77
C ARG A 87 9.61 12.27 3.11
N ILE A 88 9.61 11.16 3.84
CA ILE A 88 10.02 9.85 3.32
C ILE A 88 9.03 9.38 2.26
N TYR A 89 7.75 9.52 2.49
CA TYR A 89 6.69 9.11 1.56
C TYR A 89 6.76 9.83 0.21
N LYS A 90 7.34 11.01 0.15
CA LYS A 90 7.48 11.78 -1.11
C LYS A 90 8.52 11.19 -2.07
N TYR A 91 9.40 10.31 -1.63
CA TYR A 91 10.34 9.65 -2.53
C TYR A 91 9.60 8.67 -3.45
N PRO A 92 9.90 8.69 -4.76
CA PRO A 92 9.21 7.82 -5.73
C PRO A 92 9.34 6.32 -5.45
N GLU A 93 10.46 5.90 -4.83
CA GLU A 93 10.74 4.51 -4.49
C GLU A 93 9.88 4.00 -3.33
N VAL A 94 9.33 4.90 -2.53
CA VAL A 94 8.57 4.55 -1.32
C VAL A 94 7.14 4.21 -1.67
N HIS A 95 6.73 3.01 -1.28
CA HIS A 95 5.38 2.52 -1.48
C HIS A 95 4.46 2.87 -0.30
N ALA A 96 4.95 2.71 0.91
CA ALA A 96 4.19 3.01 2.12
C ALA A 96 5.13 3.35 3.28
N VAL A 97 4.63 4.12 4.23
CA VAL A 97 5.31 4.44 5.48
C VAL A 97 4.34 4.19 6.64
N TYR A 98 4.77 3.44 7.63
CA TYR A 98 3.99 3.11 8.82
C TYR A 98 4.69 3.62 10.06
N LEU A 99 3.93 4.19 10.99
CA LEU A 99 4.38 4.40 12.36
C LEU A 99 4.31 3.06 13.08
N ILE A 100 5.38 2.68 13.75
CA ILE A 100 5.44 1.43 14.51
C ILE A 100 5.78 1.69 15.97
N SER A 101 5.37 0.77 16.81
CA SER A 101 5.69 0.79 18.24
C SER A 101 6.70 -0.32 18.52
N GLY A 102 7.87 0.03 19.02
CA GLY A 102 8.94 -0.95 19.30
C GLY A 102 10.33 -0.32 19.27
N GLY A 103 11.32 -1.10 18.86
CA GLY A 103 12.72 -0.67 18.78
C GLY A 103 13.02 0.35 17.70
N TYR A 104 12.16 0.46 16.69
CA TYR A 104 12.19 1.43 15.61
C TYR A 104 10.89 2.23 15.59
N ASP A 105 10.89 3.35 14.89
CA ASP A 105 9.80 4.31 14.91
C ASP A 105 8.95 4.27 13.63
N LEU A 106 9.61 4.03 12.50
CA LEU A 106 8.96 3.96 11.19
C LEU A 106 9.31 2.65 10.49
N LEU A 107 8.35 2.13 9.73
CA LEU A 107 8.54 1.03 8.79
C LEU A 107 8.26 1.58 7.39
N VAL A 108 9.27 1.51 6.52
CA VAL A 108 9.21 2.01 5.15
C VAL A 108 9.18 0.82 4.19
N SER A 109 8.11 0.72 3.43
CA SER A 109 7.99 -0.26 2.35
C SER A 109 8.47 0.38 1.05
N LEU A 110 9.46 -0.22 0.42
CA LEU A 110 9.96 0.23 -0.88
C LEU A 110 10.00 -0.89 -1.91
N GLU A 111 9.98 -0.44 -3.15
CA GLU A 111 10.13 -1.28 -4.32
C GLU A 111 11.27 -0.75 -5.18
N GLY A 112 12.17 -1.64 -5.57
CA GLY A 112 13.26 -1.37 -6.49
C GLY A 112 13.37 -2.47 -7.54
N LYS A 113 14.16 -2.22 -8.58
CA LYS A 113 14.43 -3.24 -9.63
C LYS A 113 15.50 -4.22 -9.17
N THR A 114 16.45 -3.76 -8.40
CA THR A 114 17.58 -4.55 -7.93
C THR A 114 17.85 -4.31 -6.45
N LEU A 115 18.54 -5.25 -5.83
CA LEU A 115 19.03 -5.12 -4.45
C LEU A 115 19.94 -3.90 -4.28
N LYS A 116 20.77 -3.63 -5.29
CA LYS A 116 21.67 -2.46 -5.30
C LYS A 116 20.88 -1.15 -5.29
N GLU A 117 19.81 -1.06 -6.05
CA GLU A 117 18.94 0.12 -6.09
C GLU A 117 18.32 0.40 -4.72
N VAL A 118 17.83 -0.64 -4.04
CA VAL A 118 17.29 -0.55 -2.68
C VAL A 118 18.38 -0.09 -1.70
N SER A 119 19.56 -0.71 -1.76
CA SER A 119 20.68 -0.34 -0.89
C SER A 119 21.14 1.09 -1.11
N ASN A 120 21.20 1.54 -2.34
CA ASN A 120 21.56 2.94 -2.67
C ASN A 120 20.52 3.91 -2.15
N PHE A 121 19.24 3.58 -2.25
CA PHE A 121 18.18 4.42 -1.68
C PHE A 121 18.36 4.63 -0.18
N VAL A 122 18.64 3.56 0.57
CA VAL A 122 18.88 3.65 2.01
C VAL A 122 20.09 4.52 2.32
N SER A 123 21.19 4.27 1.62
CA SER A 123 22.45 4.99 1.86
C SER A 123 22.38 6.45 1.46
N ASP A 124 21.80 6.76 0.31
CA ASP A 124 21.84 8.08 -0.30
C ASP A 124 20.70 8.99 0.13
N LYS A 125 19.55 8.42 0.42
CA LYS A 125 18.33 9.19 0.72
C LYS A 125 17.87 9.08 2.16
N LEU A 126 17.71 7.87 2.69
CA LEU A 126 17.23 7.71 4.07
C LEU A 126 18.27 8.06 5.12
N SER A 127 19.47 7.50 5.00
CA SER A 127 20.53 7.69 6.00
C SER A 127 21.09 9.11 6.05
N THR A 128 20.85 9.90 5.01
CA THR A 128 21.28 11.30 4.93
C THR A 128 20.30 12.29 5.55
N LEU A 129 19.10 11.85 5.90
CA LEU A 129 18.15 12.72 6.62
C LEU A 129 18.64 12.96 8.05
N ASP A 130 18.71 14.21 8.46
CA ASP A 130 19.23 14.62 9.78
C ASP A 130 18.48 13.95 10.94
N SER A 131 17.20 13.67 10.75
CA SER A 131 16.35 13.05 11.77
C SER A 131 16.52 11.54 11.87
N VAL A 132 17.17 10.89 10.92
CA VAL A 132 17.35 9.44 10.89
C VAL A 132 18.59 9.04 11.69
N LEU A 133 18.39 8.25 12.75
CA LEU A 133 19.47 7.76 13.62
C LEU A 133 20.06 6.46 13.11
N SER A 134 19.20 5.53 12.69
CA SER A 134 19.61 4.21 12.20
C SER A 134 18.56 3.59 11.33
N THR A 135 18.99 2.65 10.48
CA THR A 135 18.12 1.89 9.59
C THR A 135 18.47 0.41 9.65
N ALA A 136 17.45 -0.46 9.50
CA ALA A 136 17.63 -1.88 9.32
C ALA A 136 16.78 -2.33 8.14
N CYS A 137 17.36 -3.08 7.23
CA CYS A 137 16.71 -3.49 6.00
C CYS A 137 16.32 -4.96 6.06
N LEU A 138 15.03 -5.25 5.85
CA LEU A 138 14.49 -6.57 5.66
C LEU A 138 14.17 -6.75 4.18
N LEU A 139 14.88 -7.65 3.54
CA LEU A 139 14.69 -7.96 2.13
C LEU A 139 13.92 -9.27 2.00
N TYR A 140 12.91 -9.26 1.13
CA TYR A 140 12.27 -10.50 0.72
C TYR A 140 11.96 -10.44 -0.77
N THR A 141 12.05 -11.58 -1.43
CA THR A 141 11.87 -11.70 -2.87
C THR A 141 10.59 -12.44 -3.25
N SER A 142 9.96 -13.12 -2.30
CA SER A 142 8.71 -13.84 -2.52
C SER A 142 7.56 -13.20 -1.76
N ASP A 143 6.38 -13.25 -2.33
CA ASP A 143 5.17 -12.82 -1.65
C ASP A 143 4.68 -13.94 -0.73
N ALA A 144 4.71 -13.69 0.57
CA ALA A 144 4.24 -14.64 1.56
C ALA A 144 2.72 -14.95 1.47
N ALA A 145 1.98 -14.20 0.68
CA ALA A 145 0.56 -14.43 0.45
C ALA A 145 0.27 -15.63 -0.48
N ASP A 146 1.30 -16.20 -1.10
CA ASP A 146 1.17 -17.37 -2.00
C ASP A 146 1.22 -18.73 -1.28
N GLU A 147 1.34 -18.74 0.04
CA GLU A 147 1.31 -19.96 0.85
C GLU A 147 -0.10 -20.29 1.37
#